data_3c8086c5ea3477ce15d85bb62bf3a487
#
_entry.id   3c8086c5ea3477ce15d85bb62bf3a487
#
_cell.length_a   1.000
_cell.length_b   1.000
_cell.length_c   1.000
_cell.angle_alpha   90.00
_cell.angle_beta   90.00
_cell.angle_gamma   90.00
#
_symmetry.space_group_name_H-M   'P 1'
#
loop_
_entity.id
_entity.type
_entity.pdbx_description
1 polymer ?
#
loop_
_entity_poly.entity_id
_entity_poly.type
_entity_poly.pdbx_seq_one_letter_code
_entity_poly.pdbx_strand_id
1 'polypeptide(L)'
;MATGLIFAASLGQVQARVIISELLAVNDKDLKDADGDHSDWIELHNAGDTTIDLAGWALTDDAKDLGKWMFPAVKIEAGGFLLVFASGKNRAKPDGELHASFKLGAGGEYLGLVQPDGQMVAHHFVMKYPKQRDDVSYGVPADWKPSPASSASVIAGQVYFLRPTPGAPNGETLTGKVAKLAFNQPHGFYEEPFELSITSPMPGAQIRYTTDGSVPTEGSGQVLNGTLNISKTSVIRAAAFKPGHKPTKVVTQTYLFLGDVVRQSPDGLPPAGFHYEWGANRVDYGMDARVVNDERYREKIFEGLRSIPSYSLVMDLDDLFAEEGGIYANA
;
A
#
# COMPACT_ATOMS: atom_id res chain seq x y z
N MET A 1 74.63 -4.82 15.21
CA MET A 1 73.29 -5.32 15.60
C MET A 1 72.28 -4.39 15.00
N ALA A 2 71.65 -4.84 13.93
CA ALA A 2 70.61 -4.07 13.26
C ALA A 2 69.27 -4.68 13.63
N THR A 3 68.46 -3.93 14.39
CA THR A 3 67.13 -4.34 14.84
C THR A 3 66.11 -3.98 13.77
N GLY A 4 65.65 -5.00 13.02
CA GLY A 4 64.60 -4.82 12.03
C GLY A 4 63.23 -4.66 12.70
N LEU A 5 62.58 -3.52 12.54
CA LEU A 5 61.18 -3.32 12.89
C LEU A 5 60.31 -3.98 11.81
N ILE A 6 59.62 -5.06 12.18
CA ILE A 6 58.54 -5.65 11.36
C ILE A 6 57.29 -4.82 11.59
N PHE A 7 56.92 -4.00 10.63
CA PHE A 7 55.57 -3.42 10.55
C PHE A 7 54.62 -4.52 10.12
N ALA A 8 53.88 -5.07 11.06
CA ALA A 8 52.67 -5.83 10.74
C ALA A 8 51.60 -4.86 10.26
N ALA A 9 51.42 -4.77 8.95
CA ALA A 9 50.22 -4.15 8.38
C ALA A 9 49.03 -5.00 8.83
N SER A 10 48.19 -4.48 9.73
CA SER A 10 46.89 -5.05 9.98
C SER A 10 46.08 -4.84 8.69
N LEU A 11 45.98 -5.88 7.87
CA LEU A 11 44.93 -5.96 6.87
C LEU A 11 43.62 -5.90 7.66
N GLY A 12 42.98 -4.72 7.67
CA GLY A 12 41.65 -4.58 8.18
C GLY A 12 40.79 -5.59 7.42
N GLN A 13 40.29 -6.59 8.14
CA GLN A 13 39.29 -7.49 7.56
C GLN A 13 38.12 -6.62 7.14
N VAL A 14 37.90 -6.51 5.83
CA VAL A 14 36.66 -5.99 5.28
C VAL A 14 35.58 -6.99 5.73
N GLN A 15 34.90 -6.66 6.80
CA GLN A 15 33.86 -7.52 7.33
C GLN A 15 32.68 -7.44 6.37
N ALA A 16 32.32 -8.57 5.80
CA ALA A 16 31.13 -8.69 4.96
C ALA A 16 29.93 -8.07 5.71
N ARG A 17 29.32 -7.05 5.11
CA ARG A 17 28.26 -6.28 5.77
C ARG A 17 26.94 -6.50 5.07
N VAL A 18 26.48 -7.76 5.04
CA VAL A 18 25.11 -8.04 4.65
C VAL A 18 24.21 -7.83 5.86
N ILE A 19 23.17 -7.05 5.66
CA ILE A 19 22.17 -6.73 6.67
C ILE A 19 20.78 -7.07 6.16
N ILE A 20 19.83 -7.27 7.04
CA ILE A 20 18.40 -7.23 6.69
C ILE A 20 18.04 -5.76 6.57
N SER A 21 17.85 -5.27 5.33
CA SER A 21 17.55 -3.88 5.04
C SER A 21 16.09 -3.53 5.29
N GLU A 22 15.19 -4.44 4.90
CA GLU A 22 13.75 -4.22 4.96
C GLU A 22 13.00 -5.54 5.18
N LEU A 23 11.83 -5.48 5.80
CA LEU A 23 10.88 -6.59 5.88
C LEU A 23 9.44 -6.09 5.71
N LEU A 24 8.59 -6.93 5.13
CA LEU A 24 7.14 -6.72 5.06
C LEU A 24 6.44 -8.00 5.55
N ALA A 25 5.84 -7.94 6.75
CA ALA A 25 5.21 -9.08 7.41
C ALA A 25 3.67 -9.04 7.41
N VAL A 26 3.08 -8.17 6.62
CA VAL A 26 1.65 -8.15 6.27
C VAL A 26 1.54 -7.59 4.86
N ASN A 27 1.69 -8.45 3.88
CA ASN A 27 1.64 -8.10 2.46
C ASN A 27 0.26 -8.38 1.90
N ASP A 28 -0.62 -7.37 1.83
CA ASP A 28 -1.97 -7.52 1.31
C ASP A 28 -2.07 -7.17 -0.19
N LYS A 29 -1.27 -6.20 -0.66
CA LYS A 29 -1.43 -5.58 -1.99
C LYS A 29 -0.13 -5.23 -2.69
N ASP A 30 1.01 -5.43 -2.03
CA ASP A 30 2.31 -5.09 -2.58
C ASP A 30 2.79 -6.19 -3.54
N LEU A 31 4.02 -6.57 -3.48
CA LEU A 31 4.66 -7.51 -4.38
C LEU A 31 4.04 -8.92 -4.30
N LYS A 32 3.77 -9.53 -5.44
CA LYS A 32 3.41 -10.95 -5.56
C LYS A 32 4.64 -11.78 -5.86
N ASP A 33 4.68 -13.00 -5.33
CA ASP A 33 5.64 -14.01 -5.74
C ASP A 33 5.23 -14.66 -7.08
N ALA A 34 6.09 -15.51 -7.65
CA ALA A 34 5.85 -16.16 -8.94
C ALA A 34 4.62 -17.10 -8.96
N ASP A 35 4.12 -17.50 -7.80
CA ASP A 35 2.88 -18.28 -7.69
C ASP A 35 1.63 -17.37 -7.69
N GLY A 36 1.81 -16.04 -7.67
CA GLY A 36 0.74 -15.05 -7.61
C GLY A 36 0.26 -14.69 -6.21
N ASP A 37 0.92 -15.21 -5.17
CA ASP A 37 0.58 -14.95 -3.77
C ASP A 37 1.22 -13.65 -3.27
N HIS A 38 0.51 -12.89 -2.43
CA HIS A 38 1.06 -11.79 -1.64
C HIS A 38 1.80 -12.36 -0.41
N SER A 39 2.95 -12.98 -0.65
CA SER A 39 3.78 -13.53 0.41
C SER A 39 4.55 -12.42 1.14
N ASP A 40 4.68 -12.55 2.46
CA ASP A 40 5.59 -11.70 3.24
C ASP A 40 7.02 -11.83 2.72
N TRP A 41 7.86 -10.82 2.93
CA TRP A 41 9.21 -10.86 2.40
C TRP A 41 10.24 -10.16 3.30
N ILE A 42 11.49 -10.55 3.09
CA ILE A 42 12.69 -10.04 3.75
C ILE A 42 13.65 -9.60 2.66
N GLU A 43 14.24 -8.42 2.80
CA GLU A 43 15.28 -7.95 1.92
C GLU A 43 16.62 -7.90 2.62
N LEU A 44 17.64 -8.39 1.93
CA LEU A 44 19.05 -8.26 2.33
C LEU A 44 19.71 -7.17 1.50
N HIS A 45 20.58 -6.39 2.14
CA HIS A 45 21.43 -5.40 1.48
C HIS A 45 22.90 -5.68 1.78
N ASN A 46 23.71 -5.77 0.74
CA ASN A 46 25.16 -5.78 0.87
C ASN A 46 25.68 -4.34 0.98
N ALA A 47 25.81 -3.84 2.19
CA ALA A 47 26.32 -2.49 2.47
C ALA A 47 27.86 -2.39 2.38
N GLY A 48 28.54 -3.43 1.90
CA GLY A 48 29.99 -3.49 1.63
C GLY A 48 30.33 -3.05 0.20
N ASP A 49 31.60 -3.05 -0.10
CA ASP A 49 32.21 -2.64 -1.37
C ASP A 49 32.66 -3.83 -2.25
N THR A 50 32.38 -5.04 -1.84
CA THR A 50 32.69 -6.28 -2.55
C THR A 50 31.46 -7.18 -2.65
N THR A 51 31.39 -7.98 -3.73
CA THR A 51 30.38 -9.02 -3.89
C THR A 51 30.48 -10.06 -2.79
N ILE A 52 29.37 -10.46 -2.21
CA ILE A 52 29.26 -11.48 -1.16
C ILE A 52 28.51 -12.70 -1.69
N ASP A 53 29.09 -13.89 -1.47
CA ASP A 53 28.42 -15.17 -1.69
C ASP A 53 27.70 -15.57 -0.39
N LEU A 54 26.40 -15.85 -0.50
CA LEU A 54 25.58 -16.26 0.63
C LEU A 54 25.56 -17.78 0.86
N ALA A 55 26.33 -18.56 0.13
CA ALA A 55 26.44 -20.00 0.37
C ALA A 55 26.81 -20.25 1.84
N GLY A 56 25.97 -21.04 2.52
CA GLY A 56 26.15 -21.34 3.95
C GLY A 56 25.64 -20.31 4.94
N TRP A 57 25.17 -19.13 4.48
CA TRP A 57 24.43 -18.22 5.35
C TRP A 57 23.04 -18.76 5.65
N ALA A 58 22.41 -18.28 6.72
CA ALA A 58 21.06 -18.65 7.09
C ALA A 58 20.17 -17.47 7.48
N LEU A 59 18.87 -17.60 7.24
CA LEU A 59 17.83 -16.79 7.85
C LEU A 59 17.08 -17.61 8.90
N THR A 60 16.71 -16.97 10.00
CA THR A 60 15.94 -17.61 11.06
C THR A 60 15.00 -16.63 11.76
N ASP A 61 13.81 -17.10 12.09
CA ASP A 61 12.82 -16.44 12.95
C ASP A 61 12.87 -17.01 14.40
N ASP A 62 13.82 -17.92 14.69
CA ASP A 62 14.01 -18.52 16.01
C ASP A 62 15.47 -18.37 16.48
N ALA A 63 15.69 -17.61 17.55
CA ALA A 63 17.03 -17.42 18.13
C ALA A 63 17.67 -18.71 18.67
N LYS A 64 16.91 -19.81 18.79
CA LYS A 64 17.40 -21.11 19.25
C LYS A 64 17.76 -22.05 18.09
N ASP A 65 17.32 -21.72 16.89
CA ASP A 65 17.62 -22.48 15.66
C ASP A 65 18.24 -21.54 14.63
N LEU A 66 19.53 -21.28 14.74
CA LEU A 66 20.27 -20.37 13.87
C LEU A 66 20.42 -20.86 12.43
N GLY A 67 20.20 -22.15 12.18
CA GLY A 67 20.30 -22.78 10.85
C GLY A 67 18.96 -23.03 10.17
N LYS A 68 17.88 -22.41 10.60
CA LYS A 68 16.51 -22.77 10.20
C LYS A 68 16.25 -22.78 8.68
N TRP A 69 16.82 -21.83 7.95
CA TRP A 69 16.74 -21.80 6.49
C TRP A 69 18.09 -21.32 5.89
N MET A 70 18.71 -22.20 5.10
CA MET A 70 20.03 -21.97 4.53
C MET A 70 19.92 -21.38 3.11
N PHE A 71 20.74 -20.35 2.83
CA PHE A 71 20.86 -19.81 1.48
C PHE A 71 21.55 -20.80 0.53
N PRO A 72 21.09 -20.91 -0.72
CA PRO A 72 21.85 -21.54 -1.78
C PRO A 72 23.07 -20.67 -2.17
N ALA A 73 23.90 -21.14 -3.08
CA ALA A 73 25.01 -20.36 -3.63
C ALA A 73 24.46 -19.21 -4.50
N VAL A 74 24.11 -18.09 -3.87
CA VAL A 74 23.62 -16.87 -4.49
C VAL A 74 24.46 -15.69 -4.03
N LYS A 75 24.67 -14.72 -4.90
CA LYS A 75 25.55 -13.58 -4.63
C LYS A 75 24.76 -12.26 -4.53
N ILE A 76 25.24 -11.37 -3.69
CA ILE A 76 24.79 -9.98 -3.65
C ILE A 76 25.97 -9.09 -4.02
N GLU A 77 25.86 -8.36 -5.13
CA GLU A 77 26.88 -7.41 -5.55
C GLU A 77 27.07 -6.28 -4.51
N ALA A 78 28.20 -5.58 -4.56
CA ALA A 78 28.45 -4.43 -3.71
C ALA A 78 27.33 -3.39 -3.86
N GLY A 79 26.72 -2.98 -2.75
CA GLY A 79 25.55 -2.08 -2.73
C GLY A 79 24.25 -2.69 -3.22
N GLY A 80 24.25 -4.00 -3.59
CA GLY A 80 23.09 -4.69 -4.14
C GLY A 80 22.10 -5.19 -3.07
N PHE A 81 20.93 -5.62 -3.54
CA PHE A 81 19.82 -6.12 -2.73
C PHE A 81 19.45 -7.55 -3.15
N LEU A 82 18.91 -8.32 -2.23
CA LEU A 82 18.38 -9.66 -2.48
C LEU A 82 17.07 -9.86 -1.70
N LEU A 83 16.01 -10.21 -2.42
CA LEU A 83 14.71 -10.48 -1.82
C LEU A 83 14.56 -11.97 -1.50
N VAL A 84 13.95 -12.27 -0.35
CA VAL A 84 13.55 -13.61 0.09
C VAL A 84 12.10 -13.56 0.56
N PHE A 85 11.22 -14.32 -0.06
CA PHE A 85 9.85 -14.46 0.41
C PHE A 85 9.78 -15.31 1.67
N ALA A 86 9.21 -14.78 2.73
CA ALA A 86 8.94 -15.49 3.98
C ALA A 86 7.57 -16.20 3.90
N SER A 87 7.45 -17.13 2.97
CA SER A 87 6.19 -17.77 2.58
C SER A 87 5.95 -19.14 3.21
N GLY A 88 6.99 -19.75 3.81
CA GLY A 88 6.95 -21.13 4.28
C GLY A 88 7.12 -22.17 3.16
N LYS A 89 7.25 -21.76 1.87
CA LYS A 89 7.36 -22.67 0.72
C LYS A 89 8.70 -23.42 0.63
N ASN A 90 9.72 -22.97 1.38
CA ASN A 90 11.05 -23.59 1.49
C ASN A 90 11.73 -23.88 0.13
N ARG A 91 11.91 -22.84 -0.68
CA ARG A 91 12.57 -22.93 -1.99
C ARG A 91 13.93 -22.21 -1.94
N ALA A 92 15.01 -22.95 -2.09
CA ALA A 92 16.39 -22.44 -2.04
C ALA A 92 17.13 -22.82 -3.34
N LYS A 93 16.64 -22.31 -4.49
CA LYS A 93 17.27 -22.53 -5.80
C LYS A 93 18.02 -21.26 -6.22
N PRO A 94 19.29 -21.35 -6.65
CA PRO A 94 20.08 -20.18 -7.03
C PRO A 94 19.49 -19.34 -8.17
N ASP A 95 18.82 -19.99 -9.12
CA ASP A 95 18.29 -19.36 -10.33
C ASP A 95 16.80 -19.03 -10.25
N GLY A 96 16.20 -19.05 -9.05
CA GLY A 96 14.79 -18.81 -8.85
C GLY A 96 14.48 -17.88 -7.69
N GLU A 97 13.20 -17.64 -7.49
CA GLU A 97 12.76 -16.92 -6.28
C GLU A 97 13.11 -17.71 -5.03
N LEU A 98 13.64 -17.00 -4.04
CA LEU A 98 14.00 -17.57 -2.76
C LEU A 98 12.81 -17.48 -1.79
N HIS A 99 12.46 -18.62 -1.19
CA HIS A 99 11.37 -18.71 -0.22
C HIS A 99 11.87 -19.38 1.05
N ALA A 100 11.85 -18.66 2.16
CA ALA A 100 12.18 -19.21 3.46
C ALA A 100 11.21 -20.34 3.88
N SER A 101 11.66 -21.18 4.82
CA SER A 101 10.87 -22.28 5.40
C SER A 101 9.85 -21.79 6.44
N PHE A 102 9.82 -20.49 6.75
CA PHE A 102 8.98 -19.87 7.74
C PHE A 102 8.21 -18.68 7.16
N LYS A 103 7.26 -18.16 7.93
CA LYS A 103 6.50 -16.93 7.65
C LYS A 103 6.79 -15.90 8.70
N LEU A 104 6.55 -14.62 8.41
CA LEU A 104 6.71 -13.54 9.37
C LEU A 104 5.43 -13.31 10.19
N GLY A 105 5.58 -13.09 11.49
CA GLY A 105 4.46 -12.82 12.38
C GLY A 105 4.12 -11.32 12.42
N ALA A 106 2.87 -10.96 12.13
CA ALA A 106 2.38 -9.56 12.21
C ALA A 106 2.58 -8.92 13.60
N GLY A 107 2.60 -9.72 14.67
CA GLY A 107 2.83 -9.27 16.04
C GLY A 107 4.27 -8.89 16.38
N GLY A 108 5.19 -9.16 15.47
CA GLY A 108 6.64 -9.07 15.66
C GLY A 108 7.22 -10.30 16.35
N GLU A 109 8.36 -10.73 15.87
CA GLU A 109 9.13 -11.88 16.36
C GLU A 109 10.63 -11.68 16.13
N TYR A 110 11.44 -12.63 16.55
CA TYR A 110 12.87 -12.64 16.23
C TYR A 110 13.06 -12.80 14.71
N LEU A 111 14.02 -12.11 14.15
CA LEU A 111 14.49 -12.34 12.78
C LEU A 111 16.00 -12.06 12.75
N GLY A 112 16.76 -13.04 12.27
CA GLY A 112 18.22 -12.99 12.23
C GLY A 112 18.80 -13.50 10.92
N LEU A 113 19.91 -12.85 10.51
CA LEU A 113 20.79 -13.29 9.43
C LEU A 113 22.07 -13.86 10.07
N VAL A 114 22.39 -15.09 9.77
CA VAL A 114 23.48 -15.85 10.40
C VAL A 114 24.58 -16.13 9.37
N GLN A 115 25.85 -15.98 9.80
CA GLN A 115 27.01 -16.24 8.97
C GLN A 115 27.24 -17.74 8.72
N PRO A 116 28.10 -18.12 7.76
CA PRO A 116 28.34 -19.52 7.41
C PRO A 116 28.93 -20.39 8.53
N ASP A 117 29.47 -19.80 9.59
CA ASP A 117 29.95 -20.55 10.78
C ASP A 117 28.81 -21.11 11.65
N GLY A 118 27.55 -20.75 11.34
CA GLY A 118 26.35 -21.19 12.04
C GLY A 118 26.24 -20.67 13.48
N GLN A 119 27.06 -19.72 13.89
CA GLN A 119 27.12 -19.19 15.25
C GLN A 119 27.05 -17.67 15.30
N MET A 120 27.70 -16.99 14.35
CA MET A 120 27.75 -15.54 14.34
C MET A 120 26.52 -14.96 13.64
N VAL A 121 25.74 -14.19 14.39
CA VAL A 121 24.61 -13.43 13.83
C VAL A 121 25.13 -12.14 13.24
N ALA A 122 25.03 -11.98 11.93
CA ALA A 122 25.48 -10.80 11.20
C ALA A 122 24.56 -9.60 11.43
N HIS A 123 23.25 -9.84 11.44
CA HIS A 123 22.22 -8.85 11.74
C HIS A 123 21.01 -9.51 12.36
N HIS A 124 20.41 -8.89 13.37
CA HIS A 124 19.09 -9.27 13.89
C HIS A 124 18.35 -8.08 14.50
N PHE A 125 17.04 -8.19 14.61
CA PHE A 125 16.24 -7.26 15.38
C PHE A 125 16.31 -7.62 16.86
N VAL A 126 16.60 -6.64 17.74
CA VAL A 126 16.74 -6.87 19.17
C VAL A 126 15.46 -7.43 19.76
N MET A 127 15.56 -8.61 20.38
CA MET A 127 14.44 -9.40 20.90
C MET A 127 13.42 -9.77 19.83
N LYS A 128 12.87 -8.79 19.13
CA LYS A 128 11.92 -8.96 18.01
C LYS A 128 11.76 -7.65 17.22
N TYR A 129 11.39 -7.75 15.95
CA TYR A 129 10.88 -6.58 15.22
C TYR A 129 9.51 -6.17 15.78
N PRO A 130 9.09 -4.89 15.65
CA PRO A 130 7.84 -4.41 16.24
C PRO A 130 6.62 -4.93 15.49
N LYS A 131 5.41 -4.75 16.09
CA LYS A 131 4.13 -5.06 15.44
C LYS A 131 4.04 -4.42 14.05
N GLN A 132 3.74 -5.23 13.06
CA GLN A 132 3.64 -4.81 11.67
C GLN A 132 2.25 -4.28 11.30
N ARG A 133 2.14 -3.64 10.14
CA ARG A 133 0.93 -3.00 9.62
C ARG A 133 0.76 -3.37 8.16
N ASP A 134 -0.47 -3.38 7.69
CA ASP A 134 -0.82 -3.74 6.31
C ASP A 134 -0.06 -2.85 5.30
N ASP A 135 0.69 -3.47 4.40
CA ASP A 135 1.46 -2.84 3.33
C ASP A 135 2.42 -1.72 3.80
N VAL A 136 2.96 -1.85 5.01
CA VAL A 136 3.95 -0.96 5.61
C VAL A 136 5.14 -1.79 6.02
N SER A 137 6.27 -1.53 5.39
CA SER A 137 7.52 -2.23 5.70
C SER A 137 8.25 -1.63 6.90
N TYR A 138 9.23 -2.36 7.40
CA TYR A 138 10.07 -1.95 8.53
C TYR A 138 11.52 -2.31 8.27
N GLY A 139 12.45 -1.42 8.56
CA GLY A 139 13.86 -1.69 8.30
C GLY A 139 14.78 -0.53 8.58
N VAL A 140 15.92 -0.53 7.91
CA VAL A 140 17.03 0.38 8.12
C VAL A 140 16.89 1.60 7.21
N PRO A 141 16.96 2.86 7.70
CA PRO A 141 16.90 4.05 6.87
C PRO A 141 17.98 4.06 5.76
N ALA A 142 17.64 4.62 4.57
CA ALA A 142 18.56 4.64 3.43
C ALA A 142 19.85 5.44 3.67
N ASP A 143 19.82 6.40 4.58
CA ASP A 143 20.97 7.21 4.99
C ASP A 143 21.84 6.54 6.05
N TRP A 144 21.42 5.35 6.54
CA TRP A 144 22.23 4.59 7.48
C TRP A 144 23.60 4.24 6.88
N LYS A 145 24.65 4.47 7.66
CA LYS A 145 26.01 4.13 7.28
C LYS A 145 26.60 3.16 8.28
N PRO A 146 27.24 2.09 7.80
CA PRO A 146 27.97 1.20 8.68
C PRO A 146 29.08 1.95 9.42
N SER A 147 29.13 1.81 10.74
CA SER A 147 30.23 2.35 11.53
C SER A 147 31.40 1.36 11.51
N PRO A 148 32.65 1.81 11.26
CA PRO A 148 33.82 0.95 11.35
C PRO A 148 34.05 0.33 12.76
N ALA A 149 33.54 1.00 13.79
CA ALA A 149 33.63 0.56 15.19
C ALA A 149 32.48 -0.36 15.63
N SER A 150 31.46 -0.56 14.80
CA SER A 150 30.29 -1.36 15.14
C SER A 150 30.44 -2.78 14.63
N SER A 151 30.90 -3.68 15.47
CA SER A 151 30.71 -5.13 15.31
C SER A 151 29.32 -5.59 15.73
N ALA A 152 28.40 -4.63 15.97
CA ALA A 152 27.10 -4.92 16.51
C ALA A 152 26.21 -5.54 15.42
N SER A 153 25.70 -6.73 15.71
CA SER A 153 24.66 -7.41 14.92
C SER A 153 23.29 -6.71 15.00
N VAL A 154 23.22 -5.62 15.74
CA VAL A 154 22.02 -4.81 15.92
C VAL A 154 22.24 -3.42 15.36
N ILE A 155 21.34 -3.00 14.50
CA ILE A 155 21.29 -1.65 13.95
C ILE A 155 20.23 -0.86 14.74
N ALA A 156 20.63 0.29 15.28
CA ALA A 156 19.70 1.21 15.93
C ALA A 156 19.03 2.13 14.89
N GLY A 157 17.85 2.66 15.23
CA GLY A 157 17.18 3.65 14.40
C GLY A 157 16.37 3.08 13.24
N GLN A 158 16.02 1.80 13.30
CA GLN A 158 15.07 1.19 12.35
C GLN A 158 13.69 1.86 12.45
N VAL A 159 13.03 2.00 11.29
CA VAL A 159 11.80 2.75 11.13
C VAL A 159 10.80 2.01 10.23
N TYR A 160 9.55 2.44 10.27
CA TYR A 160 8.57 2.05 9.28
C TYR A 160 8.70 2.94 8.03
N PHE A 161 8.47 2.36 6.85
CA PHE A 161 8.45 3.08 5.59
C PHE A 161 7.03 3.25 5.08
N LEU A 162 6.79 4.40 4.47
CA LEU A 162 5.46 4.73 3.91
C LEU A 162 5.07 3.80 2.77
N ARG A 163 6.07 3.38 2.00
CA ARG A 163 5.93 2.42 0.90
C ARG A 163 7.08 1.43 0.97
N PRO A 164 6.81 0.13 0.81
CA PRO A 164 7.84 -0.86 0.61
C PRO A 164 8.70 -0.56 -0.62
N THR A 165 9.99 -0.92 -0.58
CA THR A 165 10.94 -0.62 -1.64
C THR A 165 11.78 -1.83 -2.06
N PRO A 166 11.15 -2.99 -2.39
CA PRO A 166 11.89 -4.21 -2.69
C PRO A 166 12.85 -4.03 -3.87
N GLY A 167 14.11 -4.39 -3.68
CA GLY A 167 15.19 -4.27 -4.66
C GLY A 167 15.82 -2.89 -4.77
N ALA A 168 15.51 -1.95 -3.87
CA ALA A 168 16.00 -0.58 -3.91
C ALA A 168 16.28 -0.02 -2.50
N PRO A 169 17.04 1.08 -2.38
CA PRO A 169 17.22 1.75 -1.09
C PRO A 169 15.90 2.19 -0.48
N ASN A 170 15.76 2.01 0.84
CA ASN A 170 14.56 2.33 1.59
C ASN A 170 14.12 3.79 1.42
N GLY A 171 12.81 3.98 1.31
CA GLY A 171 12.20 5.26 0.98
C GLY A 171 11.84 6.13 2.19
N GLU A 172 10.73 6.87 2.05
CA GLU A 172 10.26 7.83 3.04
C GLU A 172 9.80 7.15 4.33
N THR A 173 10.31 7.63 5.46
CA THR A 173 9.93 7.14 6.79
C THR A 173 8.48 7.45 7.11
N LEU A 174 7.76 6.45 7.59
CA LEU A 174 6.40 6.60 8.09
C LEU A 174 6.39 7.21 9.49
N THR A 175 6.04 8.48 9.62
CA THR A 175 5.97 9.20 10.88
C THR A 175 4.61 9.11 11.56
N GLY A 176 3.56 8.78 10.82
CA GLY A 176 2.22 8.68 11.36
C GLY A 176 1.15 8.29 10.33
N LYS A 177 -0.09 8.53 10.71
CA LYS A 177 -1.26 8.35 9.84
C LYS A 177 -2.10 9.61 9.85
N VAL A 178 -2.57 10.03 8.68
CA VAL A 178 -3.48 11.19 8.60
C VAL A 178 -4.79 10.88 9.32
N ALA A 179 -5.25 11.82 10.12
CA ALA A 179 -6.49 11.69 10.87
C ALA A 179 -7.71 11.69 9.93
N LYS A 180 -8.77 11.00 10.35
CA LYS A 180 -10.00 10.82 9.57
C LYS A 180 -10.62 12.15 9.16
N LEU A 181 -11.10 12.25 7.90
CA LEU A 181 -11.84 13.40 7.40
C LEU A 181 -13.18 13.58 8.11
N ALA A 182 -13.59 14.82 8.28
CA ALA A 182 -14.91 15.21 8.72
C ALA A 182 -15.62 16.00 7.60
N PHE A 183 -16.91 15.71 7.42
CA PHE A 183 -17.81 16.36 6.47
C PHE A 183 -18.89 17.06 7.28
N ASN A 184 -19.21 18.31 6.94
CA ASN A 184 -20.30 19.06 7.60
C ASN A 184 -21.69 18.58 7.18
N GLN A 185 -21.81 17.93 6.02
CA GLN A 185 -23.06 17.37 5.51
C GLN A 185 -22.88 15.86 5.26
N PRO A 186 -23.77 14.99 5.76
CA PRO A 186 -23.77 13.57 5.46
C PRO A 186 -24.26 13.31 4.03
N HIS A 187 -24.01 12.10 3.50
CA HIS A 187 -24.66 11.64 2.26
C HIS A 187 -26.18 11.57 2.44
N GLY A 188 -26.91 11.70 1.35
CA GLY A 188 -28.37 11.61 1.40
C GLY A 188 -29.09 12.50 0.38
N PHE A 189 -30.38 12.73 0.64
CA PHE A 189 -31.23 13.54 -0.20
C PHE A 189 -31.18 15.01 0.22
N TYR A 190 -31.10 15.90 -0.77
CA TYR A 190 -31.07 17.37 -0.60
C TYR A 190 -32.05 18.02 -1.56
N GLU A 191 -32.64 19.12 -1.11
CA GLU A 191 -33.59 19.92 -1.91
C GLU A 191 -32.95 21.24 -2.38
N GLU A 192 -32.14 21.82 -1.51
CA GLU A 192 -31.47 23.10 -1.76
C GLU A 192 -29.95 22.95 -1.88
N PRO A 193 -29.29 23.75 -2.71
CA PRO A 193 -27.86 23.85 -2.77
C PRO A 193 -27.23 24.17 -1.39
N PHE A 194 -26.05 23.64 -1.14
CA PHE A 194 -25.33 23.88 0.10
C PHE A 194 -23.81 23.91 -0.11
N GLU A 195 -23.12 24.52 0.85
CA GLU A 195 -21.66 24.51 0.92
C GLU A 195 -21.17 23.30 1.71
N LEU A 196 -20.46 22.40 1.02
CA LEU A 196 -19.82 21.25 1.62
C LEU A 196 -18.43 21.62 2.12
N SER A 197 -18.22 21.51 3.42
CA SER A 197 -16.91 21.62 4.05
C SER A 197 -16.36 20.23 4.38
N ILE A 198 -15.13 19.96 3.95
CA ILE A 198 -14.39 18.74 4.27
C ILE A 198 -13.13 19.17 5.01
N THR A 199 -12.92 18.64 6.21
CA THR A 199 -11.81 19.04 7.06
C THR A 199 -10.98 17.84 7.54
N SER A 200 -9.69 18.09 7.77
CA SER A 200 -8.78 17.20 8.49
C SER A 200 -8.32 17.87 9.78
N PRO A 201 -8.39 17.19 10.94
CA PRO A 201 -7.86 17.74 12.18
C PRO A 201 -6.32 17.74 12.21
N MET A 202 -5.66 17.20 11.19
CA MET A 202 -4.20 17.15 11.11
C MET A 202 -3.65 18.38 10.40
N PRO A 203 -2.86 19.22 11.07
CA PRO A 203 -2.25 20.39 10.45
C PRO A 203 -1.34 20.01 9.28
N GLY A 204 -1.44 20.76 8.17
CA GLY A 204 -0.63 20.55 6.97
C GLY A 204 -1.04 19.34 6.12
N ALA A 205 -2.15 18.66 6.44
CA ALA A 205 -2.71 17.65 5.55
C ALA A 205 -3.42 18.32 4.36
N GLN A 206 -3.08 17.91 3.14
CA GLN A 206 -3.74 18.30 1.91
C GLN A 206 -4.91 17.36 1.62
N ILE A 207 -6.10 17.93 1.47
CA ILE A 207 -7.29 17.16 1.06
C ILE A 207 -7.40 17.20 -0.46
N ARG A 208 -7.57 16.04 -1.09
CA ARG A 208 -7.91 15.91 -2.51
C ARG A 208 -9.25 15.22 -2.67
N TYR A 209 -9.96 15.59 -3.71
CA TYR A 209 -11.27 15.01 -4.02
C TYR A 209 -11.46 14.80 -5.52
N THR A 210 -12.40 13.92 -5.87
CA THR A 210 -12.89 13.67 -7.23
C THR A 210 -14.41 13.73 -7.24
N THR A 211 -14.99 13.98 -8.42
CA THR A 211 -16.44 14.06 -8.64
C THR A 211 -16.92 13.09 -9.74
N ASP A 212 -15.99 12.36 -10.33
CA ASP A 212 -16.20 11.43 -11.45
C ASP A 212 -16.20 9.94 -11.04
N GLY A 213 -16.12 9.68 -9.74
CA GLY A 213 -16.04 8.31 -9.20
C GLY A 213 -14.62 7.76 -9.09
N SER A 214 -13.60 8.41 -9.67
CA SER A 214 -12.21 7.97 -9.56
C SER A 214 -11.66 8.09 -8.14
N VAL A 215 -10.60 7.34 -7.83
CA VAL A 215 -9.92 7.39 -6.53
C VAL A 215 -8.99 8.60 -6.48
N PRO A 216 -9.16 9.53 -5.51
CA PRO A 216 -8.18 10.59 -5.30
C PRO A 216 -6.89 9.99 -4.73
N THR A 217 -5.75 10.36 -5.32
CA THR A 217 -4.41 9.97 -4.87
C THR A 217 -3.57 11.20 -4.53
N GLU A 218 -2.33 10.99 -4.09
CA GLU A 218 -1.39 12.10 -3.84
C GLU A 218 -1.09 12.92 -5.10
N GLY A 219 -1.14 12.28 -6.29
CA GLY A 219 -0.91 12.90 -7.59
C GLY A 219 -2.16 13.19 -8.41
N SER A 220 -3.35 12.69 -8.01
CA SER A 220 -4.60 12.81 -8.77
C SER A 220 -5.75 13.38 -7.95
N GLY A 221 -6.79 13.85 -8.64
CA GLY A 221 -7.90 14.56 -8.02
C GLY A 221 -7.60 16.05 -7.81
N GLN A 222 -8.66 16.81 -7.49
CA GLN A 222 -8.57 18.25 -7.25
C GLN A 222 -8.13 18.52 -5.81
N VAL A 223 -7.31 19.55 -5.60
CA VAL A 223 -6.98 20.01 -4.25
C VAL A 223 -8.15 20.82 -3.70
N LEU A 224 -8.59 20.47 -2.50
CA LEU A 224 -9.66 21.20 -1.84
C LEU A 224 -9.12 22.52 -1.29
N ASN A 225 -9.62 23.64 -1.82
CA ASN A 225 -9.34 24.99 -1.37
C ASN A 225 -10.65 25.65 -0.91
N GLY A 226 -10.98 25.54 0.36
CA GLY A 226 -12.22 26.07 0.91
C GLY A 226 -13.37 25.06 0.91
N THR A 227 -14.57 25.49 0.50
CA THR A 227 -15.79 24.68 0.43
C THR A 227 -16.13 24.33 -1.01
N LEU A 228 -17.00 23.32 -1.20
CA LEU A 228 -17.56 22.93 -2.49
C LEU A 228 -19.04 23.28 -2.51
N ASN A 229 -19.48 24.05 -3.51
CA ASN A 229 -20.90 24.27 -3.73
C ASN A 229 -21.51 23.01 -4.37
N ILE A 230 -22.43 22.38 -3.65
CA ILE A 230 -23.18 21.21 -4.11
C ILE A 230 -24.59 21.66 -4.44
N SER A 231 -24.89 21.78 -5.74
CA SER A 231 -26.18 22.27 -6.26
C SER A 231 -26.91 21.29 -7.16
N LYS A 232 -26.34 20.10 -7.34
CA LYS A 232 -26.92 19.01 -8.14
C LYS A 232 -26.45 17.66 -7.60
N THR A 233 -27.11 16.60 -8.04
CA THR A 233 -26.70 15.23 -7.72
C THR A 233 -25.22 15.05 -8.01
N SER A 234 -24.47 14.67 -6.98
CA SER A 234 -23.00 14.65 -7.01
C SER A 234 -22.45 13.51 -6.16
N VAL A 235 -21.37 12.90 -6.64
CA VAL A 235 -20.54 11.96 -5.89
C VAL A 235 -19.23 12.67 -5.54
N ILE A 236 -18.88 12.68 -4.27
CA ILE A 236 -17.60 13.22 -3.79
C ILE A 236 -16.81 12.08 -3.17
N ARG A 237 -15.64 11.80 -3.73
CA ARG A 237 -14.64 10.91 -3.12
C ARG A 237 -13.48 11.76 -2.63
N ALA A 238 -13.11 11.65 -1.36
CA ALA A 238 -12.07 12.48 -0.77
C ALA A 238 -11.11 11.69 0.10
N ALA A 239 -9.84 12.08 0.06
CA ALA A 239 -8.79 11.58 0.94
C ALA A 239 -7.85 12.72 1.33
N ALA A 240 -7.17 12.56 2.48
CA ALA A 240 -6.17 13.51 2.93
C ALA A 240 -4.79 12.88 2.94
N PHE A 241 -3.80 13.66 2.51
CA PHE A 241 -2.41 13.29 2.31
C PHE A 241 -1.51 14.24 3.10
N LYS A 242 -0.43 13.70 3.65
CA LYS A 242 0.63 14.48 4.30
C LYS A 242 1.95 13.73 4.17
N PRO A 243 3.05 14.37 3.75
CA PRO A 243 4.35 13.74 3.66
C PRO A 243 4.71 12.97 4.93
N GLY A 244 5.29 11.79 4.78
CA GLY A 244 5.64 10.89 5.88
C GLY A 244 4.46 10.25 6.63
N HIS A 245 3.24 10.39 6.17
CA HIS A 245 2.07 9.85 6.85
C HIS A 245 1.24 8.95 5.93
N LYS A 246 0.79 7.80 6.45
CA LYS A 246 -0.18 6.97 5.73
C LYS A 246 -1.45 7.79 5.47
N PRO A 247 -1.90 7.92 4.22
CA PRO A 247 -3.11 8.67 3.87
C PRO A 247 -4.36 8.16 4.59
N THR A 248 -5.42 8.96 4.60
CA THR A 248 -6.73 8.47 5.02
C THR A 248 -7.23 7.39 4.06
N LYS A 249 -8.14 6.53 4.53
CA LYS A 249 -9.00 5.80 3.58
C LYS A 249 -9.83 6.82 2.80
N VAL A 250 -10.13 6.51 1.54
CA VAL A 250 -11.04 7.31 0.73
C VAL A 250 -12.42 7.28 1.36
N VAL A 251 -13.02 8.44 1.53
CA VAL A 251 -14.39 8.61 2.00
C VAL A 251 -15.24 9.00 0.80
N THR A 252 -16.31 8.25 0.54
CA THR A 252 -17.27 8.51 -0.53
C THR A 252 -18.57 9.03 0.06
N GLN A 253 -19.07 10.14 -0.48
CA GLN A 253 -20.36 10.72 -0.13
C GLN A 253 -21.16 10.97 -1.42
N THR A 254 -22.42 10.57 -1.43
CA THR A 254 -23.34 10.83 -2.54
C THR A 254 -24.44 11.76 -2.07
N TYR A 255 -24.59 12.88 -2.76
CA TYR A 255 -25.62 13.90 -2.51
C TYR A 255 -26.63 13.83 -3.63
N LEU A 256 -27.89 13.50 -3.30
CA LEU A 256 -28.96 13.25 -4.28
C LEU A 256 -29.96 14.39 -4.26
N PHE A 257 -30.13 15.02 -5.40
CA PHE A 257 -31.19 16.00 -5.64
C PHE A 257 -32.27 15.33 -6.47
N LEU A 258 -33.41 15.02 -5.86
CA LEU A 258 -34.50 14.30 -6.55
C LEU A 258 -35.01 15.01 -7.80
N GLY A 259 -34.93 16.35 -7.80
CA GLY A 259 -35.22 17.15 -8.98
C GLY A 259 -34.33 16.82 -10.20
N ASP A 260 -33.07 16.43 -9.96
CA ASP A 260 -32.19 15.98 -11.04
C ASP A 260 -32.50 14.52 -11.43
N VAL A 261 -32.74 13.66 -10.42
CA VAL A 261 -33.05 12.25 -10.65
C VAL A 261 -34.26 12.08 -11.58
N VAL A 262 -35.35 12.81 -11.35
CA VAL A 262 -36.55 12.71 -12.18
C VAL A 262 -36.38 13.30 -13.58
N ARG A 263 -35.35 14.08 -13.81
CA ARG A 263 -35.02 14.68 -15.12
C ARG A 263 -33.76 14.09 -15.77
N GLN A 264 -33.11 13.10 -15.10
CA GLN A 264 -31.89 12.51 -15.64
C GLN A 264 -32.15 11.84 -16.99
N SER A 265 -31.21 12.00 -17.90
CA SER A 265 -31.17 11.34 -19.20
C SER A 265 -32.53 11.25 -19.91
N PRO A 266 -33.19 12.38 -20.25
CA PRO A 266 -34.52 12.37 -20.88
C PRO A 266 -34.56 11.60 -22.21
N ASP A 267 -33.41 11.40 -22.84
CA ASP A 267 -33.24 10.64 -24.08
C ASP A 267 -32.88 9.16 -23.83
N GLY A 268 -32.82 8.73 -22.56
CA GLY A 268 -32.40 7.39 -22.16
C GLY A 268 -30.91 7.09 -22.39
N LEU A 269 -30.12 8.11 -22.74
CA LEU A 269 -28.69 7.92 -23.06
C LEU A 269 -27.83 7.67 -21.84
N PRO A 270 -26.76 6.86 -21.96
CA PRO A 270 -25.84 6.61 -20.86
C PRO A 270 -25.03 7.86 -20.50
N PRO A 271 -24.65 8.03 -19.23
CA PRO A 271 -23.61 8.99 -18.87
C PRO A 271 -22.26 8.60 -19.47
N ALA A 272 -21.33 9.55 -19.51
CA ALA A 272 -20.01 9.32 -20.05
C ALA A 272 -19.32 8.11 -19.40
N GLY A 273 -18.79 7.21 -20.23
CA GLY A 273 -18.10 5.98 -19.79
C GLY A 273 -19.02 4.77 -19.57
N PHE A 274 -20.36 4.93 -19.63
CA PHE A 274 -21.30 3.82 -19.51
C PHE A 274 -21.76 3.31 -20.89
N HIS A 275 -22.13 2.03 -20.96
CA HIS A 275 -22.49 1.36 -22.19
C HIS A 275 -23.96 1.58 -22.58
N TYR A 276 -24.27 1.60 -23.90
CA TYR A 276 -25.63 1.65 -24.44
C TYR A 276 -26.36 0.32 -24.31
N GLU A 277 -25.62 -0.78 -24.19
CA GLU A 277 -26.15 -2.13 -24.15
C GLU A 277 -25.47 -2.93 -23.06
N TRP A 278 -26.22 -3.76 -22.35
CA TRP A 278 -25.74 -4.76 -21.43
C TRP A 278 -26.11 -6.14 -21.96
N GLY A 279 -25.12 -6.85 -22.48
CA GLY A 279 -25.36 -8.06 -23.25
C GLY A 279 -26.19 -7.76 -24.48
N ALA A 280 -27.36 -8.41 -24.64
CA ALA A 280 -28.29 -8.20 -25.75
C ALA A 280 -29.37 -7.11 -25.47
N ASN A 281 -29.33 -6.48 -24.31
CA ASN A 281 -30.37 -5.54 -23.90
C ASN A 281 -29.89 -4.10 -24.02
N ARG A 282 -30.65 -3.28 -24.72
CA ARG A 282 -30.45 -1.84 -24.71
C ARG A 282 -30.85 -1.27 -23.34
N VAL A 283 -29.98 -0.45 -22.78
CA VAL A 283 -30.19 0.17 -21.47
C VAL A 283 -30.86 1.53 -21.66
N ASP A 284 -31.86 1.81 -20.85
CA ASP A 284 -32.47 3.13 -20.69
C ASP A 284 -32.10 3.72 -19.35
N TYR A 285 -31.33 4.80 -19.37
CA TYR A 285 -30.87 5.51 -18.16
C TYR A 285 -31.82 6.63 -17.73
N GLY A 286 -32.92 6.81 -18.45
CA GLY A 286 -33.90 7.87 -18.20
C GLY A 286 -34.96 7.51 -17.18
N MET A 287 -35.64 8.53 -16.72
CA MET A 287 -36.93 8.40 -16.03
C MET A 287 -38.05 8.50 -17.07
N ASP A 288 -39.02 7.59 -16.97
CA ASP A 288 -40.15 7.59 -17.93
C ASP A 288 -40.91 8.93 -17.84
N ALA A 289 -40.82 9.71 -18.89
CA ALA A 289 -41.49 11.02 -19.01
C ALA A 289 -43.03 10.94 -18.84
N ARG A 290 -43.65 9.80 -19.19
CA ARG A 290 -45.07 9.56 -18.98
C ARG A 290 -45.44 9.47 -17.51
N VAL A 291 -44.50 9.03 -16.66
CA VAL A 291 -44.70 8.95 -15.21
C VAL A 291 -44.33 10.27 -14.55
N VAL A 292 -43.16 10.83 -14.87
CA VAL A 292 -42.65 12.06 -14.26
C VAL A 292 -43.54 13.28 -14.56
N ASN A 293 -44.12 13.38 -15.75
CA ASN A 293 -44.96 14.50 -16.17
C ASN A 293 -46.44 14.30 -15.89
N ASP A 294 -46.88 13.12 -15.44
CA ASP A 294 -48.26 12.84 -15.15
C ASP A 294 -48.71 13.52 -13.85
N GLU A 295 -49.77 14.29 -13.89
CA GLU A 295 -50.30 15.04 -12.72
C GLU A 295 -50.63 14.13 -11.54
N ARG A 296 -51.00 12.85 -11.78
CA ARG A 296 -51.33 11.88 -10.75
C ARG A 296 -50.12 11.47 -9.92
N TYR A 297 -48.89 11.56 -10.49
CA TYR A 297 -47.65 11.08 -9.89
C TYR A 297 -46.68 12.20 -9.50
N ARG A 298 -46.77 13.37 -10.17
CA ARG A 298 -45.82 14.48 -10.02
C ARG A 298 -45.55 14.85 -8.55
N GLU A 299 -46.58 14.97 -7.73
CA GLU A 299 -46.43 15.35 -6.31
C GLU A 299 -45.98 14.20 -5.44
N LYS A 300 -46.26 12.96 -5.85
CA LYS A 300 -45.96 11.73 -5.05
C LYS A 300 -44.62 11.09 -5.37
N ILE A 301 -44.01 11.41 -6.53
CA ILE A 301 -42.83 10.73 -7.01
C ILE A 301 -41.62 10.95 -6.06
N PHE A 302 -41.46 12.16 -5.50
CA PHE A 302 -40.41 12.45 -4.56
C PHE A 302 -40.58 11.69 -3.22
N GLU A 303 -41.80 11.61 -2.73
CA GLU A 303 -42.13 10.82 -1.56
C GLU A 303 -41.90 9.33 -1.80
N GLY A 304 -42.34 8.84 -2.96
CA GLY A 304 -42.16 7.47 -3.41
C GLY A 304 -40.64 7.11 -3.48
N LEU A 305 -39.82 7.95 -4.10
CA LEU A 305 -38.38 7.73 -4.21
C LEU A 305 -37.68 7.74 -2.85
N ARG A 306 -38.15 8.55 -1.88
CA ARG A 306 -37.61 8.56 -0.52
C ARG A 306 -38.07 7.38 0.34
N SER A 307 -39.23 6.80 0.01
CA SER A 307 -39.81 5.71 0.78
C SER A 307 -39.13 4.35 0.55
N ILE A 308 -38.32 4.22 -0.50
CA ILE A 308 -37.57 3.01 -0.84
C ILE A 308 -36.10 3.19 -0.50
N PRO A 309 -35.39 2.12 -0.09
CA PRO A 309 -33.94 2.19 0.13
C PRO A 309 -33.21 2.58 -1.15
N SER A 310 -32.30 3.56 -1.04
CA SER A 310 -31.43 3.98 -2.14
C SER A 310 -30.01 3.49 -1.89
N TYR A 311 -29.39 2.89 -2.89
CA TYR A 311 -28.02 2.42 -2.87
C TYR A 311 -27.18 3.20 -3.88
N SER A 312 -26.07 3.79 -3.43
CA SER A 312 -25.10 4.43 -4.30
C SER A 312 -23.86 3.52 -4.40
N LEU A 313 -23.63 2.98 -5.59
CA LEU A 313 -22.45 2.20 -5.92
C LEU A 313 -21.45 3.12 -6.63
N VAL A 314 -20.28 3.30 -6.06
CA VAL A 314 -19.24 4.18 -6.58
C VAL A 314 -17.93 3.42 -6.65
N MET A 315 -17.43 3.21 -7.85
CA MET A 315 -16.20 2.51 -8.15
C MET A 315 -15.57 3.07 -9.42
N ASP A 316 -14.36 2.66 -9.74
CA ASP A 316 -13.74 3.00 -11.01
C ASP A 316 -14.48 2.28 -12.16
N LEU A 317 -14.55 2.91 -13.34
CA LEU A 317 -15.28 2.32 -14.47
C LEU A 317 -14.68 0.99 -14.95
N ASP A 318 -13.38 0.82 -14.78
CA ASP A 318 -12.69 -0.43 -15.09
C ASP A 318 -13.17 -1.58 -14.18
N ASP A 319 -13.47 -1.31 -12.90
CA ASP A 319 -14.05 -2.30 -11.98
C ASP A 319 -15.44 -2.77 -12.44
N LEU A 320 -16.15 -1.94 -13.22
CA LEU A 320 -17.44 -2.28 -13.80
C LEU A 320 -17.30 -2.99 -15.15
N PHE A 321 -16.49 -2.45 -16.07
CA PHE A 321 -16.57 -2.73 -17.50
C PHE A 321 -15.29 -3.30 -18.12
N ALA A 322 -14.16 -3.39 -17.40
CA ALA A 322 -12.95 -3.98 -17.95
C ALA A 322 -13.19 -5.45 -18.35
N GLU A 323 -12.64 -5.86 -19.49
CA GLU A 323 -12.75 -7.22 -20.02
C GLU A 323 -12.21 -8.26 -19.05
N GLU A 324 -11.07 -7.94 -18.36
CA GLU A 324 -10.55 -8.74 -17.26
C GLU A 324 -10.95 -8.08 -15.92
N GLY A 325 -11.77 -8.76 -15.13
CA GLY A 325 -12.10 -8.39 -13.76
C GLY A 325 -13.28 -7.43 -13.57
N GLY A 326 -13.80 -6.80 -14.63
CA GLY A 326 -14.99 -5.95 -14.54
C GLY A 326 -16.25 -6.76 -14.22
N ILE A 327 -17.07 -6.27 -13.29
CA ILE A 327 -18.27 -6.99 -12.80
C ILE A 327 -19.22 -7.35 -13.94
N TYR A 328 -19.40 -6.47 -14.93
CA TYR A 328 -20.33 -6.71 -16.04
C TYR A 328 -19.74 -7.56 -17.17
N ALA A 329 -18.42 -7.58 -17.32
CA ALA A 329 -17.75 -8.41 -18.31
C ALA A 329 -17.64 -9.88 -17.87
N ASN A 330 -17.70 -10.14 -16.55
CA ASN A 330 -17.47 -11.44 -15.93
C ASN A 330 -18.66 -11.95 -15.08
N ALA A 331 -19.88 -11.41 -15.32
CA ALA A 331 -21.10 -11.76 -14.59
C ALA A 331 -21.76 -13.06 -15.15
#